data_21bc32bc1a484d33aa53b4a3b74cd665
#
_entry.id   21bc32bc1a484d33aa53b4a3b74cd665
#
_cell.length_a   1.000
_cell.length_b   1.000
_cell.length_c   1.000
_cell.angle_alpha   90.00
_cell.angle_beta   90.00
_cell.angle_gamma   90.00
#
_symmetry.space_group_name_H-M   'P 1'
#
loop_
_entity.id
_entity.type
_entity.pdbx_description
1 polymer ?
#
loop_
_entity_poly.entity_id
_entity_poly.type
_entity_poly.pdbx_seq_one_letter_code
_entity_poly.pdbx_strand_id
1 'polypeptide(L)'
;MEISKKDLLKTTGISYGQLYRWKREGLIPEEWFVKRSSPTGQETYFPQEKILKRIHAIQQLKDSYSLEELARILTPEVSNRLFCEEDLEHFDELDIDVAADFMDAMSKDSFVFLEVLVMIALSQAMVDSAITEEERTHAVSFLSKRMSELHSADYVLELLQAQGHLYVLLKKEGSEVYLDEGLVAIRSIHLNELSNAIKLKYKETFQFTFDEEEMRS
;
A
#
# COMPACT_ATOMS: atom_id res chain seq x y z
N MET A 1 15.79 9.33 2.56
CA MET A 1 17.15 8.95 3.06
C MET A 1 17.56 7.64 2.39
N GLU A 2 18.85 7.42 2.14
CA GLU A 2 19.37 6.18 1.53
C GLU A 2 20.27 5.44 2.53
N ILE A 3 20.34 4.11 2.39
CA ILE A 3 21.21 3.24 3.19
C ILE A 3 22.17 2.48 2.26
N SER A 4 23.45 2.37 2.64
CA SER A 4 24.42 1.56 1.88
C SER A 4 24.13 0.07 2.06
N LYS A 5 24.54 -0.74 1.06
CA LYS A 5 24.40 -2.22 1.16
C LYS A 5 25.09 -2.76 2.42
N LYS A 6 26.25 -2.24 2.78
CA LYS A 6 26.98 -2.66 3.97
C LYS A 6 26.19 -2.40 5.25
N ASP A 7 25.64 -1.20 5.39
CA ASP A 7 24.86 -0.81 6.57
C ASP A 7 23.52 -1.56 6.61
N LEU A 8 22.88 -1.76 5.45
CA LEU A 8 21.65 -2.55 5.34
C LEU A 8 21.83 -3.97 5.88
N LEU A 9 22.87 -4.68 5.41
CA LEU A 9 23.16 -6.05 5.87
C LEU A 9 23.46 -6.08 7.37
N LYS A 10 24.19 -5.08 7.88
CA LYS A 10 24.49 -4.96 9.30
C LYS A 10 23.25 -4.69 10.14
N THR A 11 22.37 -3.82 9.69
CA THR A 11 21.14 -3.42 10.42
C THR A 11 20.11 -4.53 10.45
N THR A 12 19.94 -5.24 9.32
CA THR A 12 18.88 -6.25 9.18
C THR A 12 19.32 -7.67 9.55
N GLY A 13 20.62 -7.91 9.66
CA GLY A 13 21.19 -9.23 9.95
C GLY A 13 21.08 -10.23 8.79
N ILE A 14 20.60 -9.82 7.61
CA ILE A 14 20.52 -10.71 6.46
C ILE A 14 21.87 -10.88 5.79
N SER A 15 22.10 -12.03 5.15
CA SER A 15 23.29 -12.28 4.36
C SER A 15 23.21 -11.65 2.96
N TYR A 16 24.37 -11.42 2.33
CA TYR A 16 24.45 -11.02 0.93
C TYR A 16 23.66 -11.98 0.00
N GLY A 17 23.80 -13.28 0.25
CA GLY A 17 23.09 -14.31 -0.52
C GLY A 17 21.56 -14.21 -0.42
N GLN A 18 21.04 -13.91 0.78
CA GLN A 18 19.61 -13.69 0.99
C GLN A 18 19.11 -12.44 0.25
N LEU A 19 19.82 -11.32 0.35
CA LEU A 19 19.47 -10.08 -0.35
C LEU A 19 19.34 -10.27 -1.86
N TYR A 20 20.32 -10.95 -2.49
CA TYR A 20 20.30 -11.18 -3.92
C TYR A 20 19.38 -12.32 -4.36
N ARG A 21 19.12 -13.31 -3.49
CA ARG A 21 18.07 -14.29 -3.71
C ARG A 21 16.71 -13.62 -3.75
N TRP A 22 16.39 -12.79 -2.76
CA TRP A 22 15.12 -12.06 -2.68
C TRP A 22 14.94 -11.07 -3.85
N LYS A 23 16.01 -10.49 -4.37
CA LYS A 23 15.96 -9.74 -5.63
C LYS A 23 15.51 -10.61 -6.80
N ARG A 24 16.13 -11.79 -6.98
CA ARG A 24 15.80 -12.71 -8.10
C ARG A 24 14.38 -13.26 -8.02
N GLU A 25 13.89 -13.48 -6.83
CA GLU A 25 12.52 -13.98 -6.59
C GLU A 25 11.48 -12.84 -6.60
N GLY A 26 11.86 -11.61 -6.98
CA GLY A 26 10.94 -10.48 -7.05
C GLY A 26 10.47 -9.90 -5.70
N LEU A 27 11.00 -10.42 -4.58
CA LEU A 27 10.65 -9.94 -3.23
C LEU A 27 11.15 -8.53 -2.95
N ILE A 28 12.26 -8.13 -3.57
CA ILE A 28 12.83 -6.78 -3.49
C ILE A 28 12.93 -6.23 -4.90
N PRO A 29 12.24 -5.13 -5.22
CA PRO A 29 12.26 -4.52 -6.54
C PRO A 29 13.66 -4.18 -7.04
N GLU A 30 13.93 -4.46 -8.32
CA GLU A 30 15.26 -4.25 -8.89
C GLU A 30 15.65 -2.78 -8.92
N GLU A 31 14.71 -1.88 -9.15
CA GLU A 31 14.88 -0.43 -9.18
C GLU A 31 15.35 0.16 -7.84
N TRP A 32 15.21 -0.58 -6.74
CA TRP A 32 15.73 -0.14 -5.44
C TRP A 32 17.24 -0.35 -5.30
N PHE A 33 17.90 -1.09 -6.22
CA PHE A 33 19.35 -1.34 -6.23
C PHE A 33 20.08 -0.23 -6.99
N VAL A 34 20.23 0.94 -6.38
CA VAL A 34 20.89 2.10 -6.99
C VAL A 34 22.39 1.97 -6.87
N LYS A 35 23.08 1.78 -7.99
CA LYS A 35 24.55 1.70 -8.04
C LYS A 35 25.15 3.10 -8.16
N ARG A 36 26.12 3.40 -7.32
CA ARG A 36 26.89 4.66 -7.37
C ARG A 36 28.38 4.40 -7.36
N SER A 37 29.14 5.24 -8.03
CA SER A 37 30.61 5.23 -7.97
C SER A 37 31.08 5.75 -6.61
N SER A 38 32.00 5.04 -5.98
CA SER A 38 32.67 5.45 -4.74
C SER A 38 34.17 5.42 -4.95
N PRO A 39 34.97 6.06 -4.07
CA PRO A 39 36.44 6.03 -4.15
C PRO A 39 37.04 4.62 -4.13
N THR A 40 36.29 3.65 -3.59
CA THR A 40 36.69 2.23 -3.46
C THR A 40 36.08 1.33 -4.50
N GLY A 41 35.33 1.88 -5.50
CA GLY A 41 34.63 1.12 -6.54
C GLY A 41 33.14 1.45 -6.64
N GLN A 42 32.33 0.50 -7.13
CA GLN A 42 30.88 0.65 -7.17
C GLN A 42 30.24 0.22 -5.84
N GLU A 43 29.40 1.07 -5.27
CA GLU A 43 28.60 0.77 -4.10
C GLU A 43 27.11 0.81 -4.43
N THR A 44 26.33 -0.07 -3.76
CA THR A 44 24.87 -0.13 -3.96
C THR A 44 24.18 0.52 -2.78
N TYR A 45 23.22 1.40 -3.07
CA TYR A 45 22.37 2.12 -2.12
C TYR A 45 20.91 1.73 -2.33
N PHE A 46 20.10 1.89 -1.27
CA PHE A 46 18.68 1.56 -1.24
C PHE A 46 17.88 2.69 -0.61
N PRO A 47 16.61 2.89 -0.99
CA PRO A 47 15.69 3.74 -0.26
C PRO A 47 15.48 3.18 1.15
N GLN A 48 16.07 3.81 2.15
CA GLN A 48 16.26 3.26 3.51
C GLN A 48 14.96 2.78 4.14
N GLU A 49 13.95 3.60 4.18
CA GLU A 49 12.67 3.27 4.81
C GLU A 49 11.98 2.09 4.11
N LYS A 50 11.85 2.17 2.78
CA LYS A 50 11.21 1.14 1.97
C LYS A 50 11.90 -0.22 2.09
N ILE A 51 13.24 -0.25 2.00
CA ILE A 51 13.99 -1.50 2.04
C ILE A 51 13.96 -2.15 3.44
N LEU A 52 14.02 -1.35 4.51
CA LEU A 52 13.96 -1.87 5.87
C LEU A 52 12.57 -2.46 6.18
N LYS A 53 11.49 -1.77 5.84
CA LYS A 53 10.13 -2.29 5.97
C LYS A 53 9.94 -3.60 5.19
N ARG A 54 10.41 -3.65 3.95
CA ARG A 54 10.32 -4.83 3.08
C ARG A 54 11.08 -6.04 3.65
N ILE A 55 12.33 -5.85 4.07
CA ILE A 55 13.15 -6.91 4.67
C ILE A 55 12.50 -7.42 5.96
N HIS A 56 11.98 -6.53 6.79
CA HIS A 56 11.29 -6.90 8.02
C HIS A 56 10.05 -7.77 7.74
N ALA A 57 9.21 -7.36 6.79
CA ALA A 57 8.05 -8.15 6.37
C ALA A 57 8.44 -9.54 5.84
N ILE A 58 9.50 -9.63 5.00
CA ILE A 58 10.00 -10.93 4.52
C ILE A 58 10.49 -11.79 5.70
N GLN A 59 11.23 -11.23 6.65
CA GLN A 59 11.73 -11.97 7.81
C GLN A 59 10.62 -12.52 8.70
N GLN A 60 9.54 -11.76 8.89
CA GLN A 60 8.39 -12.18 9.67
C GLN A 60 7.58 -13.31 9.01
N LEU A 61 7.51 -13.31 7.69
CA LEU A 61 6.61 -14.19 6.94
C LEU A 61 7.31 -15.41 6.30
N LYS A 62 8.63 -15.39 6.13
CA LYS A 62 9.41 -16.41 5.39
C LYS A 62 9.30 -17.84 5.93
N ASP A 63 8.95 -17.99 7.20
CA ASP A 63 8.84 -19.30 7.86
C ASP A 63 7.41 -19.89 7.69
N SER A 64 6.45 -19.05 7.30
CA SER A 64 5.04 -19.41 7.12
C SER A 64 4.62 -19.51 5.65
N TYR A 65 5.39 -18.92 4.73
CA TYR A 65 5.06 -18.81 3.31
C TYR A 65 6.25 -19.12 2.42
N SER A 66 6.01 -19.71 1.24
CA SER A 66 7.03 -19.84 0.21
C SER A 66 7.49 -18.48 -0.31
N LEU A 67 8.69 -18.40 -0.87
CA LEU A 67 9.19 -17.15 -1.45
C LEU A 67 8.32 -16.62 -2.60
N GLU A 68 7.71 -17.55 -3.36
CA GLU A 68 6.79 -17.22 -4.45
C GLU A 68 5.50 -16.60 -3.93
N GLU A 69 4.89 -17.18 -2.88
CA GLU A 69 3.73 -16.58 -2.20
C GLU A 69 4.06 -15.20 -1.62
N LEU A 70 5.23 -15.07 -0.99
CA LEU A 70 5.69 -13.79 -0.47
C LEU A 70 5.89 -12.74 -1.57
N ALA A 71 6.41 -13.14 -2.73
CA ALA A 71 6.54 -12.24 -3.87
C ALA A 71 5.17 -11.69 -4.28
N ARG A 72 4.15 -12.55 -4.37
CA ARG A 72 2.77 -12.14 -4.71
C ARG A 72 2.16 -11.22 -3.65
N ILE A 73 2.33 -11.54 -2.36
CA ILE A 73 1.79 -10.75 -1.25
C ILE A 73 2.46 -9.37 -1.17
N LEU A 74 3.80 -9.34 -1.24
CA LEU A 74 4.59 -8.15 -0.99
C LEU A 74 4.79 -7.25 -2.22
N THR A 75 4.36 -7.69 -3.41
CA THR A 75 4.45 -6.86 -4.61
C THR A 75 3.43 -5.73 -4.52
N PRO A 76 3.85 -4.45 -4.73
CA PRO A 76 2.92 -3.32 -4.73
C PRO A 76 2.00 -3.29 -5.95
N GLU A 77 2.23 -4.17 -6.91
CA GLU A 77 1.39 -4.33 -8.08
C GLU A 77 0.02 -4.86 -7.66
N VAL A 78 -0.99 -4.20 -8.17
CA VAL A 78 -2.38 -4.41 -7.78
C VAL A 78 -2.99 -5.39 -8.78
N SER A 79 -3.63 -6.45 -8.27
CA SER A 79 -4.40 -7.39 -9.10
C SER A 79 -5.41 -6.65 -9.97
N ASN A 80 -5.47 -6.98 -11.25
CA ASN A 80 -6.50 -6.50 -12.17
C ASN A 80 -7.87 -7.20 -11.95
N ARG A 81 -7.97 -8.08 -10.95
CA ARG A 81 -9.25 -8.70 -10.59
C ARG A 81 -10.27 -7.62 -10.26
N LEU A 82 -11.46 -7.78 -10.82
CA LEU A 82 -12.61 -6.98 -10.44
C LEU A 82 -13.32 -7.63 -9.24
N PHE A 83 -13.66 -6.81 -8.28
CA PHE A 83 -14.43 -7.14 -7.09
C PHE A 83 -15.84 -6.55 -7.26
N CYS A 84 -16.86 -7.41 -7.26
CA CYS A 84 -18.25 -6.97 -7.30
C CYS A 84 -18.79 -6.71 -5.89
N GLU A 85 -20.03 -6.26 -5.78
CA GLU A 85 -20.69 -5.95 -4.51
C GLU A 85 -20.62 -7.11 -3.52
N GLU A 86 -20.90 -8.34 -3.98
CA GLU A 86 -20.84 -9.54 -3.14
C GLU A 86 -19.42 -9.82 -2.63
N ASP A 87 -18.39 -9.51 -3.42
CA ASP A 87 -16.98 -9.62 -2.98
C ASP A 87 -16.66 -8.60 -1.89
N LEU A 88 -17.22 -7.39 -1.97
CA LEU A 88 -16.97 -6.31 -1.00
C LEU A 88 -17.47 -6.67 0.41
N GLU A 89 -18.58 -7.39 0.51
CA GLU A 89 -19.14 -7.85 1.79
C GLU A 89 -18.21 -8.79 2.57
N HIS A 90 -17.23 -9.39 1.90
CA HIS A 90 -16.28 -10.29 2.55
C HIS A 90 -15.13 -9.57 3.27
N PHE A 91 -14.95 -8.27 3.06
CA PHE A 91 -13.92 -7.50 3.73
C PHE A 91 -14.41 -6.93 5.06
N ASP A 92 -14.09 -7.58 6.19
CA ASP A 92 -14.48 -7.13 7.54
C ASP A 92 -14.02 -5.68 7.85
N GLU A 93 -12.98 -5.20 7.17
CA GLU A 93 -12.42 -3.87 7.35
C GLU A 93 -13.14 -2.78 6.56
N LEU A 94 -14.04 -3.17 5.66
CA LEU A 94 -14.79 -2.24 4.80
C LEU A 94 -16.11 -1.87 5.45
N ASP A 95 -16.34 -0.59 5.64
CA ASP A 95 -17.63 -0.05 6.06
C ASP A 95 -18.58 -0.05 4.86
N ILE A 96 -19.77 -0.62 5.03
CA ILE A 96 -20.76 -0.80 3.94
C ILE A 96 -21.26 0.56 3.41
N ASP A 97 -21.38 1.57 4.27
CA ASP A 97 -21.80 2.90 3.85
C ASP A 97 -20.73 3.59 3.00
N VAL A 98 -19.46 3.36 3.33
CA VAL A 98 -18.33 3.83 2.50
C VAL A 98 -18.35 3.16 1.13
N ALA A 99 -18.57 1.85 1.08
CA ALA A 99 -18.68 1.12 -0.19
C ALA A 99 -19.83 1.65 -1.05
N ALA A 100 -21.03 1.83 -0.47
CA ALA A 100 -22.18 2.38 -1.16
C ALA A 100 -21.93 3.80 -1.71
N ASP A 101 -21.33 4.69 -0.90
CA ASP A 101 -20.98 6.05 -1.33
C ASP A 101 -19.99 6.02 -2.52
N PHE A 102 -19.01 5.08 -2.54
CA PHE A 102 -18.09 4.93 -3.69
C PHE A 102 -18.79 4.38 -4.93
N MET A 103 -19.69 3.41 -4.78
CA MET A 103 -20.50 2.88 -5.89
C MET A 103 -21.30 4.00 -6.56
N ASP A 104 -21.94 4.84 -5.76
CA ASP A 104 -22.71 5.99 -6.25
C ASP A 104 -21.80 7.05 -6.91
N ALA A 105 -20.70 7.44 -6.25
CA ALA A 105 -19.81 8.47 -6.74
C ALA A 105 -19.10 8.08 -8.05
N MET A 106 -18.79 6.79 -8.23
CA MET A 106 -18.11 6.26 -9.41
C MET A 106 -19.10 5.70 -10.46
N SER A 107 -20.38 5.57 -10.12
CA SER A 107 -21.42 5.01 -10.98
C SER A 107 -21.05 3.64 -11.56
N LYS A 108 -20.50 2.74 -10.72
CA LYS A 108 -20.11 1.38 -11.09
C LYS A 108 -20.26 0.40 -9.91
N ASP A 109 -20.38 -0.88 -10.22
CA ASP A 109 -20.63 -2.00 -9.31
C ASP A 109 -19.46 -2.98 -9.19
N SER A 110 -18.33 -2.67 -9.85
CA SER A 110 -17.14 -3.51 -9.85
C SER A 110 -15.86 -2.66 -9.78
N PHE A 111 -14.91 -3.10 -8.96
CA PHE A 111 -13.76 -2.32 -8.55
C PHE A 111 -12.47 -3.13 -8.67
N VAL A 112 -11.38 -2.50 -9.10
CA VAL A 112 -10.05 -3.11 -9.00
C VAL A 112 -9.57 -3.08 -7.54
N PHE A 113 -8.65 -3.95 -7.20
CA PHE A 113 -8.17 -4.08 -5.81
C PHE A 113 -7.66 -2.77 -5.20
N LEU A 114 -7.03 -1.90 -5.99
CA LEU A 114 -6.55 -0.60 -5.49
C LEU A 114 -7.71 0.31 -5.04
N GLU A 115 -8.83 0.27 -5.74
CA GLU A 115 -10.03 1.03 -5.37
C GLU A 115 -10.64 0.47 -4.09
N VAL A 116 -10.77 -0.85 -3.98
CA VAL A 116 -11.20 -1.53 -2.74
C VAL A 116 -10.26 -1.18 -1.57
N LEU A 117 -8.95 -1.15 -1.82
CA LEU A 117 -7.95 -0.80 -0.82
C LEU A 117 -8.13 0.63 -0.28
N VAL A 118 -8.47 1.58 -1.16
CA VAL A 118 -8.77 2.97 -0.76
C VAL A 118 -10.07 3.07 0.02
N MET A 119 -11.10 2.31 -0.34
CA MET A 119 -12.35 2.21 0.43
C MET A 119 -12.08 1.69 1.85
N ILE A 120 -11.32 0.59 1.98
CA ILE A 120 -10.92 0.02 3.27
C ILE A 120 -10.07 1.03 4.06
N ALA A 121 -9.13 1.71 3.40
CA ALA A 121 -8.30 2.72 4.06
C ALA A 121 -9.13 3.88 4.63
N LEU A 122 -10.13 4.37 3.88
CA LEU A 122 -11.05 5.38 4.36
C LEU A 122 -11.88 4.86 5.53
N SER A 123 -12.45 3.65 5.40
CA SER A 123 -13.20 2.99 6.48
C SER A 123 -12.39 2.92 7.76
N GLN A 124 -11.15 2.42 7.70
CA GLN A 124 -10.26 2.34 8.86
C GLN A 124 -9.87 3.72 9.42
N ALA A 125 -9.66 4.71 8.55
CA ALA A 125 -9.33 6.06 8.99
C ALA A 125 -10.49 6.71 9.77
N MET A 126 -11.73 6.32 9.47
CA MET A 126 -12.95 6.83 10.06
C MET A 126 -13.38 6.09 11.34
N VAL A 127 -12.81 4.92 11.65
CA VAL A 127 -13.10 4.16 12.88
C VAL A 127 -12.89 5.05 14.12
N ASP A 128 -13.83 5.00 15.04
CA ASP A 128 -13.85 5.77 16.30
C ASP A 128 -13.86 7.30 16.13
N SER A 129 -14.06 7.79 14.91
CA SER A 129 -14.19 9.22 14.64
C SER A 129 -15.68 9.60 14.55
N ALA A 130 -16.06 10.72 15.15
CA ALA A 130 -17.43 11.25 15.05
C ALA A 130 -17.60 11.94 13.68
N ILE A 131 -17.60 11.17 12.60
CA ILE A 131 -17.69 11.64 11.23
C ILE A 131 -19.16 11.71 10.82
N THR A 132 -19.57 12.85 10.27
CA THR A 132 -20.90 13.01 9.71
C THR A 132 -21.00 12.37 8.32
N GLU A 133 -22.23 12.05 7.90
CA GLU A 133 -22.50 11.56 6.54
C GLU A 133 -21.98 12.54 5.46
N GLU A 134 -22.15 13.86 5.70
CA GLU A 134 -21.67 14.89 4.78
C GLU A 134 -20.13 14.86 4.63
N GLU A 135 -19.40 14.70 5.72
CA GLU A 135 -17.94 14.61 5.70
C GLU A 135 -17.46 13.31 5.02
N ARG A 136 -18.16 12.18 5.24
CA ARG A 136 -17.90 10.92 4.56
C ARG A 136 -18.10 11.07 3.05
N THR A 137 -19.25 11.57 2.63
CA THR A 137 -19.56 11.80 1.21
C THR A 137 -18.56 12.76 0.56
N HIS A 138 -18.12 13.79 1.29
CA HIS A 138 -17.08 14.71 0.80
C HIS A 138 -15.74 13.98 0.59
N ALA A 139 -15.31 13.16 1.55
CA ALA A 139 -14.08 12.36 1.46
C ALA A 139 -14.14 11.38 0.28
N VAL A 140 -15.27 10.65 0.12
CA VAL A 140 -15.50 9.76 -1.00
C VAL A 140 -15.48 10.50 -2.34
N SER A 141 -16.16 11.65 -2.45
CA SER A 141 -16.15 12.48 -3.66
C SER A 141 -14.75 12.97 -4.04
N PHE A 142 -13.90 13.28 -3.06
CA PHE A 142 -12.51 13.63 -3.30
C PHE A 142 -11.70 12.45 -3.82
N LEU A 143 -11.78 11.29 -3.14
CA LEU A 143 -11.00 10.10 -3.45
C LEU A 143 -11.42 9.47 -4.77
N SER A 144 -12.72 9.35 -5.05
CA SER A 144 -13.25 8.76 -6.29
C SER A 144 -12.72 9.45 -7.54
N LYS A 145 -12.58 10.78 -7.51
CA LYS A 145 -12.02 11.59 -8.61
C LYS A 145 -10.51 11.36 -8.83
N ARG A 146 -9.81 10.82 -7.85
CA ARG A 146 -8.36 10.56 -7.90
C ARG A 146 -8.01 9.11 -8.23
N MET A 147 -9.00 8.18 -8.22
CA MET A 147 -8.76 6.77 -8.45
C MET A 147 -8.00 6.49 -9.76
N SER A 148 -8.33 7.19 -10.84
CA SER A 148 -7.65 7.02 -12.14
C SER A 148 -6.20 7.49 -12.17
N GLU A 149 -5.78 8.26 -11.16
CA GLU A 149 -4.39 8.76 -11.03
C GLU A 149 -3.53 7.79 -10.21
N LEU A 150 -4.13 6.82 -9.51
CA LEU A 150 -3.46 5.85 -8.67
C LEU A 150 -3.08 4.61 -9.49
N HIS A 151 -1.80 4.28 -9.51
CA HIS A 151 -1.28 3.12 -10.25
C HIS A 151 -0.56 2.10 -9.36
N SER A 152 -0.45 2.38 -8.06
CA SER A 152 0.19 1.50 -7.08
C SER A 152 -0.34 1.80 -5.68
N ALA A 153 -0.01 0.95 -4.72
CA ALA A 153 -0.31 1.17 -3.31
C ALA A 153 0.72 2.06 -2.57
N ASP A 154 1.63 2.74 -3.29
CA ASP A 154 2.67 3.61 -2.70
C ASP A 154 2.12 4.97 -2.24
N TYR A 155 0.99 4.95 -1.54
CA TYR A 155 0.34 6.15 -1.03
C TYR A 155 0.02 6.02 0.46
N VAL A 156 -0.10 7.17 1.10
CA VAL A 156 -0.58 7.31 2.47
C VAL A 156 -1.86 8.14 2.43
N LEU A 157 -2.94 7.60 3.00
CA LEU A 157 -4.16 8.32 3.26
C LEU A 157 -4.11 8.88 4.68
N GLU A 158 -4.21 10.19 4.82
CA GLU A 158 -4.27 10.86 6.12
C GLU A 158 -5.62 11.51 6.31
N LEU A 159 -6.20 11.32 7.49
CA LEU A 159 -7.36 12.06 7.95
C LEU A 159 -6.87 13.25 8.78
N LEU A 160 -7.22 14.44 8.35
CA LEU A 160 -6.84 15.69 8.97
C LEU A 160 -8.06 16.34 9.61
N GLN A 161 -7.84 17.08 10.69
CA GLN A 161 -8.89 17.85 11.35
C GLN A 161 -8.49 19.33 11.45
N ALA A 162 -9.43 20.22 11.15
CA ALA A 162 -9.31 21.66 11.39
C ALA A 162 -10.67 22.25 11.72
N GLN A 163 -10.74 23.07 12.78
CA GLN A 163 -11.95 23.79 13.17
C GLN A 163 -13.22 22.92 13.32
N GLY A 164 -13.03 21.66 13.75
CA GLY A 164 -14.13 20.71 13.91
C GLY A 164 -14.56 19.99 12.63
N HIS A 165 -13.93 20.26 11.48
CA HIS A 165 -14.17 19.59 10.21
C HIS A 165 -13.06 18.62 9.87
N LEU A 166 -13.41 17.59 9.08
CA LEU A 166 -12.49 16.56 8.61
C LEU A 166 -12.11 16.78 7.15
N TYR A 167 -10.84 16.48 6.85
CA TYR A 167 -10.26 16.58 5.52
C TYR A 167 -9.46 15.33 5.22
N VAL A 168 -9.37 14.97 3.95
CA VAL A 168 -8.55 13.85 3.49
C VAL A 168 -7.35 14.38 2.71
N LEU A 169 -6.18 13.88 3.05
CA LEU A 169 -4.96 14.06 2.28
C LEU A 169 -4.52 12.69 1.74
N LEU A 170 -4.31 12.62 0.44
CA LEU A 170 -3.69 11.46 -0.22
C LEU A 170 -2.34 11.89 -0.79
N LYS A 171 -1.27 11.30 -0.28
CA LYS A 171 0.11 11.63 -0.70
C LYS A 171 0.90 10.38 -1.06
N LYS A 172 1.89 10.51 -1.95
CA LYS A 172 2.86 9.44 -2.17
C LYS A 172 3.66 9.16 -0.90
N GLU A 173 3.93 7.89 -0.63
CA GLU A 173 4.79 7.49 0.49
C GLU A 173 6.19 8.11 0.36
N GLY A 174 6.70 8.67 1.45
CA GLY A 174 7.99 9.38 1.48
C GLY A 174 7.96 10.81 0.95
N SER A 175 6.78 11.35 0.55
CA SER A 175 6.66 12.76 0.20
C SER A 175 6.69 13.66 1.43
N GLU A 176 7.45 14.75 1.37
CA GLU A 176 7.37 15.81 2.37
C GLU A 176 6.12 16.65 2.13
N VAL A 177 5.34 16.85 3.19
CA VAL A 177 4.16 17.71 3.17
C VAL A 177 4.23 18.64 4.37
N TYR A 178 4.06 19.91 4.14
CA TYR A 178 3.99 20.94 5.17
C TYR A 178 2.52 21.32 5.36
N LEU A 179 1.99 21.07 6.54
CA LEU A 179 0.63 21.41 6.90
C LEU A 179 0.61 22.76 7.62
N ASP A 180 -0.48 23.52 7.44
CA ASP A 180 -0.77 24.69 8.24
C ASP A 180 -0.95 24.32 9.72
N GLU A 181 -0.59 25.23 10.64
CA GLU A 181 -0.66 25.00 12.10
C GLU A 181 -2.08 24.65 12.58
N GLY A 182 -3.12 25.04 11.84
CA GLY A 182 -4.52 24.73 12.13
C GLY A 182 -4.96 23.32 11.70
N LEU A 183 -4.15 22.58 10.91
CA LEU A 183 -4.44 21.26 10.41
C LEU A 183 -3.70 20.20 11.25
N VAL A 184 -4.43 19.29 11.86
CA VAL A 184 -3.86 18.21 12.67
C VAL A 184 -4.15 16.87 12.01
N ALA A 185 -3.12 16.08 11.74
CA ALA A 185 -3.27 14.72 11.30
C ALA A 185 -3.74 13.85 12.47
N ILE A 186 -4.93 13.26 12.36
CA ILE A 186 -5.53 12.44 13.41
C ILE A 186 -5.40 10.93 13.12
N ARG A 187 -5.29 10.55 11.86
CA ARG A 187 -5.11 9.16 11.43
C ARG A 187 -4.26 9.10 10.16
N SER A 188 -3.43 8.08 10.04
CA SER A 188 -2.60 7.84 8.85
C SER A 188 -2.65 6.37 8.49
N ILE A 189 -3.01 6.04 7.26
CA ILE A 189 -3.10 4.68 6.73
C ILE A 189 -2.14 4.53 5.54
N HIS A 190 -1.16 3.66 5.67
CA HIS A 190 -0.21 3.31 4.61
C HIS A 190 -0.82 2.24 3.70
N LEU A 191 -1.17 2.59 2.47
CA LEU A 191 -1.87 1.67 1.55
C LEU A 191 -1.05 0.41 1.24
N ASN A 192 0.28 0.50 1.18
CA ASN A 192 1.12 -0.66 0.92
C ASN A 192 1.10 -1.66 2.10
N GLU A 193 1.16 -1.18 3.33
CA GLU A 193 1.05 -2.03 4.53
C GLU A 193 -0.35 -2.65 4.63
N LEU A 194 -1.39 -1.85 4.37
CA LEU A 194 -2.77 -2.31 4.32
C LEU A 194 -2.97 -3.37 3.22
N SER A 195 -2.45 -3.14 2.01
CA SER A 195 -2.51 -4.09 0.89
C SER A 195 -1.92 -5.45 1.29
N ASN A 196 -0.76 -5.45 1.93
CA ASN A 196 -0.11 -6.69 2.38
C ASN A 196 -0.98 -7.42 3.41
N ALA A 197 -1.55 -6.70 4.38
CA ALA A 197 -2.42 -7.27 5.41
C ALA A 197 -3.69 -7.88 4.81
N ILE A 198 -4.36 -7.17 3.90
CA ILE A 198 -5.58 -7.63 3.23
C ILE A 198 -5.31 -8.85 2.34
N LYS A 199 -4.27 -8.81 1.50
CA LYS A 199 -3.88 -9.97 0.67
C LYS A 199 -3.56 -11.19 1.52
N LEU A 200 -2.92 -11.01 2.66
CA LEU A 200 -2.58 -12.10 3.58
C LEU A 200 -3.83 -12.69 4.24
N LYS A 201 -4.73 -11.85 4.74
CA LYS A 201 -5.94 -12.26 5.44
C LYS A 201 -6.90 -13.02 4.52
N TYR A 202 -7.07 -12.54 3.29
CA TYR A 202 -8.08 -13.04 2.33
C TYR A 202 -7.49 -13.93 1.23
N LYS A 203 -6.28 -14.45 1.38
CA LYS A 203 -5.60 -15.28 0.37
C LYS A 203 -6.37 -16.56 -0.02
N GLU A 204 -7.15 -17.12 0.90
CA GLU A 204 -7.97 -18.32 0.67
C GLU A 204 -9.35 -17.98 0.05
N THR A 205 -9.83 -16.76 0.30
CA THR A 205 -11.13 -16.28 -0.23
C THR A 205 -10.96 -15.72 -1.62
N PHE A 206 -9.89 -14.96 -1.86
CA PHE A 206 -9.64 -14.30 -3.13
C PHE A 206 -8.29 -14.73 -3.70
N GLN A 207 -8.29 -15.19 -4.95
CA GLN A 207 -7.05 -15.36 -5.71
C GLN A 207 -6.58 -13.98 -6.18
N PHE A 208 -5.64 -13.37 -5.47
CA PHE A 208 -4.93 -12.17 -5.91
C PHE A 208 -3.84 -12.55 -6.92
N THR A 209 -4.19 -13.33 -7.96
CA THR A 209 -3.26 -13.78 -9.00
C THR A 209 -3.23 -12.78 -10.14
N PHE A 210 -2.00 -12.45 -10.58
CA PHE A 210 -1.79 -11.92 -11.91
C PHE A 210 -2.06 -13.06 -12.91
N ASP A 211 -2.88 -12.84 -13.91
CA ASP A 211 -2.94 -13.74 -15.05
C ASP A 211 -1.61 -13.61 -15.81
N GLU A 212 -0.78 -14.66 -15.73
CA GLU A 212 0.51 -14.72 -16.44
C GLU A 212 0.37 -14.64 -17.98
N GLU A 213 -0.84 -14.70 -18.52
CA GLU A 213 -1.11 -14.65 -19.96
C GLU A 213 -1.01 -13.24 -20.55
N GLU A 214 -1.20 -12.16 -19.78
CA GLU A 214 -1.09 -10.79 -20.31
C GLU A 214 0.35 -10.28 -20.45
N MET A 215 1.34 -10.90 -19.79
CA MET A 215 2.76 -10.51 -19.91
C MET A 215 3.47 -11.12 -21.15
N ARG A 216 2.76 -11.88 -22.01
CA ARG A 216 3.32 -12.53 -23.21
C ARG A 216 2.79 -11.99 -24.54
N SER A 217 2.04 -10.91 -24.52
CA SER A 217 1.54 -10.28 -25.76
C SER A 217 2.22 -8.95 -26.09
#